data_1b214765467a0a8311afb753c53f9fd9
#
_entry.id   1b214765467a0a8311afb753c53f9fd9
#
_cell.length_a   1.000
_cell.length_b   1.000
_cell.length_c   1.000
_cell.angle_alpha   90.00
_cell.angle_beta   90.00
_cell.angle_gamma   90.00
#
_symmetry.space_group_name_H-M   'P 1'
#
loop_
_entity.id
_entity.type
_entity.pdbx_description
1 polymer ?
#
loop_
_entity_poly.entity_id
_entity_poly.type
_entity_poly.pdbx_seq_one_letter_code
_entity_poly.pdbx_strand_id
1 'polypeptide(L)'
;VTLLPTFLLWIYINKYDKNKEPTAVLVKLFFGGVLSAIATIIISGIVEDFIPGFSDYVVNIDVAGFLYVFFGIAFIEEISKLTMIYLFGWKDKNLDETYDVALYSMLVALGFATFENILYCMDGDFGTALIRLFTAVPGHVIDGAFMGYFLYKARTTKRRKYFFFALIVPSLTHALYDFLCYDETDLGFLLFIVLVIVEFIVAIKLIKNLSKNNRPLFEIKSSFCSNCGNPVNTKYCVKCGKINENQKNVDI
;
A
#
# COMPACT_ATOMS: atom_id res chain seq x y z
N VAL A 1 -13.25 19.03 3.07
CA VAL A 1 -13.27 18.04 4.18
C VAL A 1 -12.62 16.74 3.74
N THR A 2 -13.00 16.14 2.60
CA THR A 2 -12.50 14.85 2.10
C THR A 2 -11.00 14.75 1.88
N LEU A 3 -10.35 15.83 1.46
CA LEU A 3 -8.91 15.86 1.18
C LEU A 3 -8.03 16.15 2.41
N LEU A 4 -8.62 16.57 3.54
CA LEU A 4 -7.85 16.93 4.73
C LEU A 4 -7.07 15.74 5.29
N PRO A 5 -7.67 14.54 5.54
CA PRO A 5 -6.90 13.41 6.03
C PRO A 5 -5.87 12.91 5.02
N THR A 6 -6.16 12.98 3.73
CA THR A 6 -5.17 12.69 2.68
C THR A 6 -3.93 13.55 2.84
N PHE A 7 -4.10 14.86 3.01
CA PHE A 7 -2.99 15.78 3.18
C PHE A 7 -2.22 15.52 4.48
N LEU A 8 -2.91 15.29 5.60
CA LEU A 8 -2.29 14.99 6.89
C LEU A 8 -1.51 13.67 6.85
N LEU A 9 -2.08 12.63 6.26
CA LEU A 9 -1.42 11.34 6.11
C LEU A 9 -0.24 11.41 5.14
N TRP A 10 -0.36 12.17 4.04
CA TRP A 10 0.75 12.44 3.14
C TRP A 10 1.95 13.05 3.87
N ILE A 11 1.71 14.10 4.67
CA ILE A 11 2.76 14.71 5.49
C ILE A 11 3.33 13.70 6.49
N TYR A 12 2.45 12.94 7.15
CA TYR A 12 2.85 11.98 8.17
C TYR A 12 3.77 10.90 7.62
N ILE A 13 3.40 10.21 6.55
CA ILE A 13 4.21 9.14 5.97
C ILE A 13 5.53 9.67 5.39
N ASN A 14 5.49 10.84 4.73
CA ASN A 14 6.70 11.46 4.21
C ASN A 14 7.64 11.97 5.31
N LYS A 15 7.14 12.30 6.50
CA LYS A 15 7.98 12.73 7.63
C LYS A 15 9.01 11.67 8.01
N TYR A 16 8.65 10.39 7.90
CA TYR A 16 9.50 9.28 8.29
C TYR A 16 10.49 8.83 7.19
N ASP A 17 10.34 9.33 5.99
CA ASP A 17 11.33 9.19 4.94
C ASP A 17 12.53 10.10 5.22
N LYS A 18 13.72 9.52 5.35
CA LYS A 18 14.95 10.24 5.68
C LYS A 18 15.64 10.82 4.45
N ASN A 19 15.61 10.09 3.35
CA ASN A 19 16.18 10.50 2.07
C ASN A 19 15.02 10.73 1.09
N LYS A 20 14.53 11.97 1.07
CA LYS A 20 13.28 12.34 0.40
C LYS A 20 13.22 11.90 -1.06
N GLU A 21 12.14 11.20 -1.37
CA GLU A 21 11.79 10.82 -2.73
C GLU A 21 11.42 12.03 -3.60
N PRO A 22 11.73 12.00 -4.91
CA PRO A 22 11.28 13.04 -5.82
C PRO A 22 9.75 13.17 -5.83
N THR A 23 9.24 14.39 -5.70
CA THR A 23 7.79 14.66 -5.66
C THR A 23 7.04 14.05 -6.87
N ALA A 24 7.67 14.02 -8.04
CA ALA A 24 7.08 13.41 -9.23
C ALA A 24 6.80 11.91 -9.07
N VAL A 25 7.66 11.18 -8.33
CA VAL A 25 7.47 9.76 -8.03
C VAL A 25 6.31 9.59 -7.05
N LEU A 26 6.29 10.40 -5.98
CA LEU A 26 5.22 10.35 -4.98
C LEU A 26 3.85 10.63 -5.60
N VAL A 27 3.76 11.67 -6.45
CA VAL A 27 2.52 12.03 -7.17
C VAL A 27 2.10 10.91 -8.14
N LYS A 28 3.05 10.33 -8.88
CA LYS A 28 2.80 9.20 -9.79
C LYS A 28 2.19 8.01 -9.03
N LEU A 29 2.72 7.67 -7.86
CA LEU A 29 2.23 6.56 -7.03
C LEU A 29 0.84 6.84 -6.45
N PHE A 30 0.60 8.06 -5.98
CA PHE A 30 -0.71 8.49 -5.51
C PHE A 30 -1.77 8.35 -6.61
N PHE A 31 -1.50 8.82 -7.82
CA PHE A 31 -2.42 8.64 -8.95
C PHE A 31 -2.50 7.19 -9.42
N GLY A 32 -1.45 6.38 -9.24
CA GLY A 32 -1.53 4.93 -9.36
C GLY A 32 -2.58 4.33 -8.42
N GLY A 33 -2.68 4.85 -7.19
CA GLY A 33 -3.74 4.49 -6.24
C GLY A 33 -5.14 4.86 -6.73
N VAL A 34 -5.31 6.07 -7.27
CA VAL A 34 -6.59 6.46 -7.91
C VAL A 34 -6.95 5.49 -9.04
N LEU A 35 -5.98 5.14 -9.89
CA LEU A 35 -6.20 4.16 -10.96
C LEU A 35 -6.54 2.77 -10.42
N SER A 36 -5.99 2.36 -9.26
CA SER A 36 -6.35 1.07 -8.65
C SER A 36 -7.81 1.04 -8.20
N ALA A 37 -8.35 2.15 -7.68
CA ALA A 37 -9.77 2.24 -7.32
C ALA A 37 -10.68 2.16 -8.56
N ILE A 38 -10.31 2.82 -9.64
CA ILE A 38 -11.02 2.70 -10.92
C ILE A 38 -10.97 1.25 -11.44
N ALA A 39 -9.80 0.61 -11.36
CA ALA A 39 -9.65 -0.78 -11.77
C ALA A 39 -10.52 -1.73 -10.93
N THR A 40 -10.62 -1.50 -9.62
CA THR A 40 -11.52 -2.25 -8.73
C THR A 40 -12.97 -2.14 -9.18
N ILE A 41 -13.46 -0.93 -9.49
CA ILE A 41 -14.84 -0.72 -9.98
C ILE A 41 -15.08 -1.51 -11.29
N ILE A 42 -14.13 -1.47 -12.21
CA ILE A 42 -14.22 -2.22 -13.48
C ILE A 42 -14.24 -3.73 -13.22
N ILE A 43 -13.37 -4.24 -12.34
CA ILE A 43 -13.33 -5.66 -12.00
C ILE A 43 -14.63 -6.10 -11.34
N SER A 44 -15.16 -5.32 -10.39
CA SER A 44 -16.45 -5.61 -9.74
C SER A 44 -17.60 -5.62 -10.74
N GLY A 45 -17.64 -4.69 -11.71
CA GLY A 45 -18.60 -4.71 -12.80
C GLY A 45 -18.51 -5.95 -13.68
N ILE A 46 -17.29 -6.39 -14.00
CA ILE A 46 -17.08 -7.65 -14.75
C ILE A 46 -17.56 -8.86 -13.94
N VAL A 47 -17.29 -8.88 -12.63
CA VAL A 47 -17.77 -9.97 -11.74
C VAL A 47 -19.30 -9.99 -11.73
N GLU A 48 -19.97 -8.83 -11.67
CA GLU A 48 -21.43 -8.72 -11.75
C GLU A 48 -22.00 -9.27 -13.06
N ASP A 49 -21.32 -9.03 -14.19
CA ASP A 49 -21.75 -9.58 -15.50
C ASP A 49 -21.68 -11.12 -15.54
N PHE A 50 -20.71 -11.73 -14.83
CA PHE A 50 -20.56 -13.19 -14.76
C PHE A 50 -21.41 -13.83 -13.66
N ILE A 51 -21.67 -13.11 -12.58
CA ILE A 51 -22.41 -13.56 -11.39
C ILE A 51 -23.46 -12.49 -11.06
N PRO A 52 -24.60 -12.45 -11.79
CA PRO A 52 -25.63 -11.43 -11.58
C PRO A 52 -26.17 -11.45 -10.14
N GLY A 53 -26.26 -10.27 -9.53
CA GLY A 53 -26.65 -10.09 -8.13
C GLY A 53 -25.50 -10.29 -7.14
N PHE A 54 -24.25 -10.36 -7.64
CA PHE A 54 -23.08 -10.46 -6.75
C PHE A 54 -22.92 -9.20 -5.89
N SER A 55 -23.11 -8.01 -6.47
CA SER A 55 -23.04 -6.73 -5.76
C SER A 55 -24.23 -6.49 -4.80
N ASP A 56 -25.35 -7.18 -5.03
CA ASP A 56 -26.53 -7.10 -4.18
C ASP A 56 -26.53 -8.09 -3.00
N TYR A 57 -25.41 -8.82 -2.83
CA TYR A 57 -25.29 -9.80 -1.75
C TYR A 57 -25.43 -9.14 -0.37
N VAL A 58 -26.40 -9.60 0.38
CA VAL A 58 -26.59 -9.14 1.77
C VAL A 58 -25.58 -9.84 2.67
N VAL A 59 -24.68 -9.08 3.24
CA VAL A 59 -23.64 -9.62 4.14
C VAL A 59 -24.27 -10.04 5.46
N ASN A 60 -24.28 -11.34 5.72
CA ASN A 60 -24.64 -11.89 7.02
C ASN A 60 -23.38 -12.02 7.89
N ILE A 61 -23.57 -11.96 9.22
CA ILE A 61 -22.46 -12.15 10.17
C ILE A 61 -22.23 -13.65 10.37
N ASP A 62 -21.71 -14.27 9.33
CA ASP A 62 -21.36 -15.69 9.27
C ASP A 62 -20.10 -15.91 8.37
N VAL A 63 -19.71 -17.17 8.21
CA VAL A 63 -18.53 -17.52 7.39
C VAL A 63 -18.73 -17.16 5.92
N ALA A 64 -19.92 -17.30 5.37
CA ALA A 64 -20.20 -16.98 3.95
C ALA A 64 -20.11 -15.46 3.72
N GLY A 65 -20.68 -14.65 4.63
CA GLY A 65 -20.55 -13.20 4.60
C GLY A 65 -19.10 -12.74 4.71
N PHE A 66 -18.31 -13.34 5.62
CA PHE A 66 -16.87 -13.03 5.71
C PHE A 66 -16.12 -13.40 4.43
N LEU A 67 -16.38 -14.56 3.85
CA LEU A 67 -15.73 -14.98 2.59
C LEU A 67 -16.12 -14.07 1.42
N TYR A 68 -17.36 -13.59 1.39
CA TYR A 68 -17.78 -12.59 0.40
C TYR A 68 -17.00 -11.29 0.55
N VAL A 69 -16.94 -10.73 1.75
CA VAL A 69 -16.18 -9.49 2.02
C VAL A 69 -14.69 -9.69 1.71
N PHE A 70 -14.14 -10.84 2.09
CA PHE A 70 -12.72 -11.12 1.83
C PHE A 70 -12.41 -11.25 0.34
N PHE A 71 -13.10 -12.12 -0.40
CA PHE A 71 -12.80 -12.40 -1.81
C PHE A 71 -13.44 -11.40 -2.77
N GLY A 72 -14.64 -10.92 -2.45
CA GLY A 72 -15.44 -10.05 -3.32
C GLY A 72 -15.09 -8.57 -3.19
N ILE A 73 -14.56 -8.14 -2.06
CA ILE A 73 -14.24 -6.74 -1.81
C ILE A 73 -12.73 -6.59 -1.55
N ALA A 74 -12.28 -6.93 -0.36
CA ALA A 74 -10.93 -6.61 0.12
C ALA A 74 -9.82 -7.17 -0.77
N PHE A 75 -9.92 -8.44 -1.18
CA PHE A 75 -8.89 -9.06 -2.02
C PHE A 75 -8.77 -8.39 -3.40
N ILE A 76 -9.90 -8.01 -4.02
CA ILE A 76 -9.92 -7.32 -5.33
C ILE A 76 -9.26 -5.96 -5.20
N GLU A 77 -9.53 -5.23 -4.11
CA GLU A 77 -8.93 -3.93 -3.85
C GLU A 77 -7.43 -4.03 -3.60
N GLU A 78 -7.00 -4.94 -2.72
CA GLU A 78 -5.59 -5.08 -2.37
C GLU A 78 -4.75 -5.59 -3.54
N ILE A 79 -5.27 -6.50 -4.39
CA ILE A 79 -4.55 -6.94 -5.59
C ILE A 79 -4.47 -5.82 -6.64
N SER A 80 -5.49 -4.96 -6.72
CA SER A 80 -5.48 -3.77 -7.59
C SER A 80 -4.41 -2.78 -7.14
N LYS A 81 -4.31 -2.49 -5.83
CA LYS A 81 -3.26 -1.66 -5.24
C LYS A 81 -1.86 -2.25 -5.47
N LEU A 82 -1.69 -3.55 -5.18
CA LEU A 82 -0.43 -4.27 -5.41
C LEU A 82 0.02 -4.20 -6.87
N THR A 83 -0.92 -4.32 -7.81
CA THR A 83 -0.65 -4.21 -9.24
C THR A 83 -0.10 -2.84 -9.60
N MET A 84 -0.67 -1.75 -9.06
CA MET A 84 -0.18 -0.40 -9.33
C MET A 84 1.17 -0.12 -8.68
N ILE A 85 1.44 -0.67 -7.50
CA ILE A 85 2.78 -0.62 -6.89
C ILE A 85 3.80 -1.31 -7.82
N TYR A 86 3.45 -2.46 -8.36
CA TYR A 86 4.33 -3.20 -9.28
C TYR A 86 4.58 -2.44 -10.59
N LEU A 87 3.54 -1.86 -11.18
CA LEU A 87 3.64 -1.14 -12.46
C LEU A 87 4.39 0.19 -12.32
N PHE A 88 4.12 0.97 -11.28
CA PHE A 88 4.62 2.34 -11.15
C PHE A 88 5.79 2.50 -10.18
N GLY A 89 5.94 1.60 -9.21
CA GLY A 89 6.94 1.72 -8.14
C GLY A 89 8.05 0.70 -8.20
N TRP A 90 7.72 -0.58 -8.49
CA TRP A 90 8.66 -1.70 -8.29
C TRP A 90 9.98 -1.60 -9.05
N LYS A 91 9.94 -1.02 -10.24
CA LYS A 91 11.12 -0.81 -11.11
C LYS A 91 11.59 0.64 -11.13
N ASP A 92 11.05 1.50 -10.26
CA ASP A 92 11.48 2.90 -10.21
C ASP A 92 12.94 2.96 -9.72
N LYS A 93 13.74 3.82 -10.36
CA LYS A 93 15.16 3.97 -10.04
C LYS A 93 15.41 4.56 -8.66
N ASN A 94 14.42 5.26 -8.11
CA ASN A 94 14.50 5.88 -6.80
C ASN A 94 14.11 4.90 -5.68
N LEU A 95 13.57 3.70 -6.00
CA LEU A 95 13.26 2.66 -5.01
C LEU A 95 14.57 2.02 -4.56
N ASP A 96 15.33 2.67 -3.70
CA ASP A 96 16.67 2.25 -3.32
C ASP A 96 16.86 1.98 -1.81
N GLU A 97 15.86 2.33 -0.98
CA GLU A 97 15.86 2.09 0.45
C GLU A 97 14.69 1.20 0.93
N THR A 98 14.86 0.60 2.11
CA THR A 98 13.83 -0.30 2.66
C THR A 98 12.54 0.43 3.06
N TYR A 99 12.64 1.70 3.44
CA TYR A 99 11.48 2.52 3.77
C TYR A 99 10.67 2.91 2.54
N ASP A 100 11.33 3.12 1.39
CA ASP A 100 10.66 3.53 0.14
C ASP A 100 9.62 2.50 -0.30
N VAL A 101 9.90 1.20 -0.10
CA VAL A 101 8.94 0.14 -0.44
C VAL A 101 7.64 0.31 0.35
N ALA A 102 7.73 0.66 1.63
CA ALA A 102 6.55 0.93 2.46
C ALA A 102 5.90 2.28 2.09
N LEU A 103 6.70 3.32 1.85
CA LEU A 103 6.22 4.63 1.43
C LEU A 103 5.43 4.55 0.12
N TYR A 104 5.96 3.84 -0.89
CA TYR A 104 5.30 3.66 -2.18
C TYR A 104 3.96 2.93 -2.03
N SER A 105 3.93 1.88 -1.21
CA SER A 105 2.71 1.12 -0.93
C SER A 105 1.67 1.98 -0.20
N MET A 106 2.08 2.74 0.81
CA MET A 106 1.20 3.66 1.54
C MET A 106 0.66 4.79 0.65
N LEU A 107 1.45 5.29 -0.31
CA LEU A 107 1.00 6.33 -1.24
C LEU A 107 -0.04 5.83 -2.24
N VAL A 108 0.14 4.61 -2.77
CA VAL A 108 -0.87 3.97 -3.62
C VAL A 108 -2.15 3.75 -2.82
N ALA A 109 -2.06 3.22 -1.59
CA ALA A 109 -3.21 3.02 -0.73
C ALA A 109 -3.92 4.34 -0.37
N LEU A 110 -3.15 5.42 -0.13
CA LEU A 110 -3.71 6.75 0.14
C LEU A 110 -4.44 7.33 -1.07
N GLY A 111 -3.92 7.13 -2.28
CA GLY A 111 -4.57 7.54 -3.53
C GLY A 111 -5.89 6.80 -3.75
N PHE A 112 -5.90 5.47 -3.52
CA PHE A 112 -7.09 4.64 -3.53
C PHE A 112 -8.16 5.17 -2.56
N ALA A 113 -7.81 5.26 -1.27
CA ALA A 113 -8.70 5.70 -0.20
C ALA A 113 -9.27 7.10 -0.44
N THR A 114 -8.47 7.99 -1.01
CA THR A 114 -8.91 9.36 -1.33
C THR A 114 -10.01 9.34 -2.38
N PHE A 115 -9.82 8.58 -3.46
CA PHE A 115 -10.81 8.47 -4.54
C PHE A 115 -12.08 7.79 -4.04
N GLU A 116 -11.96 6.69 -3.33
CA GLU A 116 -13.08 5.98 -2.74
C GLU A 116 -13.90 6.89 -1.80
N ASN A 117 -13.23 7.63 -0.91
CA ASN A 117 -13.92 8.54 -0.01
C ASN A 117 -14.62 9.72 -0.72
N ILE A 118 -14.12 10.15 -1.88
CA ILE A 118 -14.82 11.11 -2.74
C ILE A 118 -16.13 10.50 -3.27
N LEU A 119 -16.13 9.22 -3.71
CA LEU A 119 -17.33 8.55 -4.18
C LEU A 119 -18.39 8.46 -3.07
N TYR A 120 -18.01 8.06 -1.85
CA TYR A 120 -18.94 8.04 -0.70
C TYR A 120 -19.55 9.43 -0.40
N CYS A 121 -18.78 10.51 -0.57
CA CYS A 121 -19.31 11.86 -0.43
C CYS A 121 -20.29 12.24 -1.56
N MET A 122 -20.06 11.76 -2.78
CA MET A 122 -20.93 12.05 -3.94
C MET A 122 -22.28 11.33 -3.84
N ASP A 123 -22.31 10.14 -3.24
CA ASP A 123 -23.53 9.37 -2.99
C ASP A 123 -24.42 9.99 -1.90
N GLY A 124 -23.98 11.11 -1.31
CA GLY A 124 -24.78 11.91 -0.37
C GLY A 124 -24.73 11.46 1.07
N ASP A 125 -24.00 10.41 1.39
CA ASP A 125 -23.78 9.95 2.76
C ASP A 125 -22.60 10.66 3.43
N PHE A 126 -22.83 11.92 3.77
CA PHE A 126 -21.82 12.76 4.43
C PHE A 126 -21.41 12.21 5.81
N GLY A 127 -22.34 11.58 6.54
CA GLY A 127 -22.05 10.99 7.86
C GLY A 127 -21.03 9.87 7.76
N THR A 128 -21.29 8.89 6.90
CA THR A 128 -20.38 7.79 6.60
C THR A 128 -19.04 8.30 6.07
N ALA A 129 -19.05 9.24 5.11
CA ALA A 129 -17.82 9.83 4.61
C ALA A 129 -16.99 10.50 5.72
N LEU A 130 -17.64 11.16 6.69
CA LEU A 130 -16.95 11.78 7.82
C LEU A 130 -16.31 10.74 8.76
N ILE A 131 -17.00 9.65 9.09
CA ILE A 131 -16.45 8.55 9.88
C ILE A 131 -15.25 7.92 9.16
N ARG A 132 -15.39 7.66 7.86
CA ARG A 132 -14.34 7.09 7.01
C ARG A 132 -13.05 7.92 6.97
N LEU A 133 -13.11 9.24 7.18
CA LEU A 133 -11.92 10.09 7.31
C LEU A 133 -11.00 9.67 8.44
N PHE A 134 -11.57 9.14 9.53
CA PHE A 134 -10.83 8.76 10.74
C PHE A 134 -10.57 7.27 10.86
N THR A 135 -11.26 6.45 10.07
CA THR A 135 -11.18 4.99 10.13
C THR A 135 -10.71 4.38 8.82
N ALA A 136 -11.51 4.41 7.74
CA ALA A 136 -11.21 3.74 6.47
C ALA A 136 -10.00 4.37 5.75
N VAL A 137 -9.94 5.71 5.63
CA VAL A 137 -8.82 6.37 4.93
C VAL A 137 -7.47 6.07 5.58
N PRO A 138 -7.31 6.19 6.92
CA PRO A 138 -6.12 5.69 7.60
C PRO A 138 -5.97 4.16 7.50
N GLY A 139 -7.06 3.39 7.56
CA GLY A 139 -7.05 1.93 7.44
C GLY A 139 -6.35 1.46 6.16
N HIS A 140 -6.72 2.00 4.99
CA HIS A 140 -6.04 1.69 3.73
C HIS A 140 -4.54 2.03 3.77
N VAL A 141 -4.13 3.14 4.41
CA VAL A 141 -2.71 3.47 4.57
C VAL A 141 -2.00 2.46 5.47
N ILE A 142 -2.68 1.94 6.48
CA ILE A 142 -2.19 0.86 7.36
C ILE A 142 -1.99 -0.42 6.55
N ASP A 143 -2.98 -0.81 5.72
CA ASP A 143 -2.88 -1.95 4.81
C ASP A 143 -1.72 -1.77 3.82
N GLY A 144 -1.55 -0.55 3.29
CA GLY A 144 -0.39 -0.18 2.48
C GLY A 144 0.93 -0.35 3.23
N ALA A 145 0.98 -0.03 4.53
CA ALA A 145 2.19 -0.23 5.34
C ALA A 145 2.48 -1.73 5.55
N PHE A 146 1.47 -2.57 5.78
CA PHE A 146 1.63 -4.02 5.86
C PHE A 146 2.09 -4.61 4.53
N MET A 147 1.43 -4.23 3.43
CA MET A 147 1.83 -4.63 2.08
C MET A 147 3.29 -4.28 1.82
N GLY A 148 3.67 -3.03 2.04
CA GLY A 148 5.03 -2.54 1.84
C GLY A 148 6.07 -3.26 2.71
N TYR A 149 5.73 -3.58 3.96
CA TYR A 149 6.60 -4.37 4.83
C TYR A 149 6.91 -5.74 4.24
N PHE A 150 5.90 -6.46 3.75
CA PHE A 150 6.13 -7.78 3.15
C PHE A 150 6.81 -7.69 1.78
N LEU A 151 6.52 -6.65 0.98
CA LEU A 151 7.23 -6.39 -0.27
C LEU A 151 8.72 -6.10 -0.02
N TYR A 152 9.04 -5.30 0.99
CA TYR A 152 10.42 -5.09 1.43
C TYR A 152 11.09 -6.40 1.81
N LYS A 153 10.41 -7.28 2.57
CA LYS A 153 10.91 -8.61 2.92
C LYS A 153 11.11 -9.49 1.68
N ALA A 154 10.20 -9.44 0.71
CA ALA A 154 10.34 -10.17 -0.56
C ALA A 154 11.61 -9.72 -1.30
N ARG A 155 11.82 -8.41 -1.40
CA ARG A 155 12.95 -7.82 -2.13
C ARG A 155 14.30 -8.12 -1.48
N THR A 156 14.38 -7.98 -0.15
CA THR A 156 15.64 -8.19 0.59
C THR A 156 16.00 -9.67 0.80
N THR A 157 15.02 -10.54 1.00
CA THR A 157 15.26 -11.97 1.27
C THR A 157 15.17 -12.84 0.02
N LYS A 158 14.64 -12.30 -1.10
CA LYS A 158 14.36 -13.02 -2.35
C LYS A 158 13.44 -14.24 -2.17
N ARG A 159 12.62 -14.26 -1.10
CA ARG A 159 11.69 -15.36 -0.80
C ARG A 159 10.30 -15.02 -1.31
N ARG A 160 9.79 -15.78 -2.29
CA ARG A 160 8.47 -15.60 -2.93
C ARG A 160 7.29 -15.59 -1.96
N LYS A 161 7.38 -16.30 -0.82
CA LYS A 161 6.30 -16.31 0.18
C LYS A 161 5.92 -14.92 0.70
N TYR A 162 6.84 -13.97 0.68
CA TYR A 162 6.55 -12.61 1.14
C TYR A 162 5.68 -11.82 0.17
N PHE A 163 5.67 -12.15 -1.13
CA PHE A 163 4.67 -11.59 -2.07
C PHE A 163 3.26 -12.07 -1.73
N PHE A 164 3.14 -13.34 -1.35
CA PHE A 164 1.87 -13.88 -0.87
C PHE A 164 1.40 -13.15 0.39
N PHE A 165 2.28 -12.98 1.39
CA PHE A 165 1.93 -12.23 2.61
C PHE A 165 1.67 -10.74 2.35
N ALA A 166 2.31 -10.14 1.33
CA ALA A 166 2.06 -8.75 0.94
C ALA A 166 0.63 -8.54 0.40
N LEU A 167 -0.02 -9.58 -0.09
CA LEU A 167 -1.41 -9.54 -0.52
C LEU A 167 -2.36 -10.01 0.60
N ILE A 168 -2.10 -11.17 1.19
CA ILE A 168 -3.06 -11.82 2.10
C ILE A 168 -3.22 -11.06 3.42
N VAL A 169 -2.13 -10.52 3.99
CA VAL A 169 -2.22 -9.83 5.29
C VAL A 169 -3.08 -8.57 5.18
N PRO A 170 -2.81 -7.62 4.26
CA PRO A 170 -3.69 -6.46 4.12
C PRO A 170 -5.12 -6.84 3.68
N SER A 171 -5.31 -7.87 2.83
CA SER A 171 -6.67 -8.33 2.50
C SER A 171 -7.43 -8.87 3.71
N LEU A 172 -6.75 -9.51 4.67
CA LEU A 172 -7.39 -10.00 5.90
C LEU A 172 -7.75 -8.86 6.87
N THR A 173 -6.84 -7.89 7.08
CA THR A 173 -7.10 -6.73 7.94
C THR A 173 -8.24 -5.89 7.37
N HIS A 174 -8.20 -5.60 6.08
CA HIS A 174 -9.24 -4.90 5.35
C HIS A 174 -10.60 -5.63 5.44
N ALA A 175 -10.63 -6.94 5.13
CA ALA A 175 -11.86 -7.72 5.22
C ALA A 175 -12.44 -7.77 6.64
N LEU A 176 -11.59 -7.82 7.68
CA LEU A 176 -12.06 -7.76 9.06
C LEU A 176 -12.68 -6.40 9.39
N TYR A 177 -12.05 -5.32 8.92
CA TYR A 177 -12.59 -3.96 9.07
C TYR A 177 -13.98 -3.87 8.42
N ASP A 178 -14.10 -4.21 7.15
CA ASP A 178 -15.37 -4.15 6.41
C ASP A 178 -16.43 -5.06 7.00
N PHE A 179 -16.08 -6.31 7.35
CA PHE A 179 -17.00 -7.27 7.92
C PHE A 179 -17.58 -6.80 9.26
N LEU A 180 -16.76 -6.17 10.11
CA LEU A 180 -17.24 -5.61 11.37
C LEU A 180 -18.09 -4.34 11.18
N CYS A 181 -17.96 -3.63 10.04
CA CYS A 181 -18.88 -2.54 9.70
C CYS A 181 -20.31 -3.01 9.40
N TYR A 182 -20.50 -4.29 9.03
CA TYR A 182 -21.82 -4.90 8.83
C TYR A 182 -22.43 -5.48 10.12
N ASP A 183 -21.62 -5.60 11.20
CA ASP A 183 -22.11 -6.13 12.48
C ASP A 183 -22.72 -5.01 13.33
N GLU A 184 -24.05 -4.92 13.31
CA GLU A 184 -24.81 -3.91 14.07
C GLU A 184 -24.95 -4.22 15.56
N THR A 185 -24.33 -5.30 16.08
CA THR A 185 -24.40 -5.65 17.50
C THR A 185 -23.42 -4.79 18.33
N ASP A 186 -23.74 -4.60 19.61
CA ASP A 186 -22.83 -3.91 20.55
C ASP A 186 -21.43 -4.59 20.60
N LEU A 187 -21.40 -5.92 20.49
CA LEU A 187 -20.17 -6.68 20.45
C LEU A 187 -19.39 -6.42 19.15
N GLY A 188 -20.06 -6.39 18.00
CA GLY A 188 -19.46 -6.05 16.71
C GLY A 188 -18.84 -4.66 16.72
N PHE A 189 -19.58 -3.68 17.22
CA PHE A 189 -19.08 -2.31 17.39
C PHE A 189 -17.86 -2.25 18.32
N LEU A 190 -17.87 -2.95 19.45
CA LEU A 190 -16.73 -3.01 20.35
C LEU A 190 -15.51 -3.65 19.67
N LEU A 191 -15.69 -4.76 18.94
CA LEU A 191 -14.63 -5.43 18.19
C LEU A 191 -14.06 -4.55 17.09
N PHE A 192 -14.91 -3.80 16.38
CA PHE A 192 -14.49 -2.81 15.38
C PHE A 192 -13.56 -1.75 15.99
N ILE A 193 -13.96 -1.14 17.11
CA ILE A 193 -13.13 -0.14 17.79
C ILE A 193 -11.79 -0.74 18.25
N VAL A 194 -11.80 -1.94 18.79
CA VAL A 194 -10.57 -2.63 19.22
C VAL A 194 -9.67 -2.91 18.02
N LEU A 195 -10.22 -3.40 16.89
CA LEU A 195 -9.49 -3.66 15.67
C LEU A 195 -8.79 -2.38 15.18
N VAL A 196 -9.54 -1.30 15.00
CA VAL A 196 -9.01 0.00 14.55
C VAL A 196 -7.88 0.49 15.45
N ILE A 197 -8.05 0.45 16.76
CA ILE A 197 -7.00 0.88 17.71
C ILE A 197 -5.75 0.00 17.59
N VAL A 198 -5.90 -1.31 17.48
CA VAL A 198 -4.77 -2.25 17.37
C VAL A 198 -4.01 -2.01 16.06
N GLU A 199 -4.72 -1.87 14.95
CA GLU A 199 -4.13 -1.60 13.64
C GLU A 199 -3.33 -0.29 13.65
N PHE A 200 -3.88 0.79 14.20
CA PHE A 200 -3.16 2.06 14.35
C PHE A 200 -1.88 1.91 15.17
N ILE A 201 -1.94 1.22 16.31
CA ILE A 201 -0.76 1.02 17.17
C ILE A 201 0.31 0.22 16.43
N VAL A 202 -0.09 -0.87 15.76
CA VAL A 202 0.83 -1.74 15.02
C VAL A 202 1.46 -0.99 13.85
N ALA A 203 0.66 -0.27 13.06
CA ALA A 203 1.15 0.49 11.90
C ALA A 203 2.12 1.61 12.30
N ILE A 204 1.79 2.39 13.35
CA ILE A 204 2.69 3.44 13.84
C ILE A 204 4.04 2.84 14.28
N LYS A 205 4.02 1.71 14.99
CA LYS A 205 5.24 1.02 15.41
C LYS A 205 6.01 0.50 14.20
N LEU A 206 5.32 -0.07 13.21
CA LEU A 206 5.90 -0.60 11.98
C LEU A 206 6.59 0.51 11.18
N ILE A 207 5.89 1.62 10.90
CA ILE A 207 6.40 2.77 10.16
C ILE A 207 7.65 3.35 10.84
N LYS A 208 7.57 3.57 12.17
CA LYS A 208 8.71 4.07 12.95
C LYS A 208 9.90 3.10 12.92
N ASN A 209 9.63 1.80 13.01
CA ASN A 209 10.69 0.78 12.97
C ASN A 209 11.35 0.70 11.59
N LEU A 210 10.56 0.74 10.51
CA LEU A 210 11.09 0.76 9.14
C LEU A 210 11.95 2.00 8.90
N SER A 211 11.48 3.19 9.30
CA SER A 211 12.25 4.42 9.20
C SER A 211 13.53 4.39 10.04
N LYS A 212 13.46 3.88 11.29
CA LYS A 212 14.64 3.78 12.18
C LYS A 212 15.71 2.86 11.61
N ASN A 213 15.29 1.71 11.04
CA ASN A 213 16.15 0.68 10.48
C ASN A 213 16.26 0.79 8.95
N ASN A 214 16.02 1.99 8.42
CA ASN A 214 16.13 2.25 6.99
C ASN A 214 17.55 2.00 6.51
N ARG A 215 17.69 1.27 5.41
CA ARG A 215 18.97 0.90 4.81
C ARG A 215 18.81 0.72 3.30
N PRO A 216 19.91 0.85 2.54
CA PRO A 216 19.88 0.56 1.12
C PRO A 216 19.32 -0.84 0.84
N LEU A 217 18.45 -0.95 -0.17
CA LEU A 217 17.91 -2.23 -0.65
C LEU A 217 18.99 -3.10 -1.31
N PHE A 218 20.02 -2.42 -1.82
CA PHE A 218 21.13 -3.05 -2.52
C PHE A 218 22.42 -2.76 -1.76
N GLU A 219 23.15 -3.80 -1.35
CA GLU A 219 24.51 -3.64 -0.86
C GLU A 219 25.39 -3.24 -2.05
N ILE A 220 25.75 -1.98 -2.09
CA ILE A 220 26.72 -1.48 -3.06
C ILE A 220 28.10 -1.95 -2.56
N LYS A 221 28.58 -3.09 -3.07
CA LYS A 221 29.97 -3.45 -2.88
C LYS A 221 30.82 -2.33 -3.46
N SER A 222 31.58 -1.63 -2.61
CA SER A 222 32.54 -0.64 -3.04
C SER A 222 33.47 -1.29 -4.06
N SER A 223 33.42 -0.84 -5.30
CA SER A 223 34.27 -1.30 -6.40
C SER A 223 34.95 -0.10 -7.02
N PHE A 224 36.04 -0.35 -7.70
CA PHE A 224 36.67 0.69 -8.49
C PHE A 224 36.12 0.68 -9.91
N CYS A 225 35.91 1.86 -10.46
CA CYS A 225 35.45 2.00 -11.84
C CYS A 225 36.47 1.36 -12.79
N SER A 226 36.02 0.40 -13.60
CA SER A 226 36.85 -0.29 -14.60
C SER A 226 37.39 0.63 -15.69
N ASN A 227 36.87 1.86 -15.80
CA ASN A 227 37.31 2.84 -16.80
C ASN A 227 38.27 3.90 -16.24
N CYS A 228 38.07 4.40 -15.02
CA CYS A 228 38.85 5.52 -14.50
C CYS A 228 39.44 5.27 -13.09
N GLY A 229 39.29 4.07 -12.52
CA GLY A 229 39.84 3.68 -11.23
C GLY A 229 39.22 4.39 -10.02
N ASN A 230 38.22 5.28 -10.20
CA ASN A 230 37.59 5.97 -9.10
C ASN A 230 36.75 5.00 -8.25
N PRO A 231 36.73 5.13 -6.90
CA PRO A 231 35.83 4.35 -6.08
C PRO A 231 34.36 4.58 -6.52
N VAL A 232 33.62 3.50 -6.72
CA VAL A 232 32.22 3.54 -7.18
C VAL A 232 31.37 2.80 -6.16
N ASN A 233 30.48 3.54 -5.51
CA ASN A 233 29.48 3.06 -4.59
C ASN A 233 28.04 3.30 -5.09
N THR A 234 27.90 3.59 -6.38
CA THR A 234 26.64 3.84 -7.07
C THR A 234 26.54 3.04 -8.37
N LYS A 235 25.36 2.99 -8.99
CA LYS A 235 25.15 2.31 -10.29
C LYS A 235 26.00 2.89 -11.41
N TYR A 236 26.34 4.17 -11.31
CA TYR A 236 27.18 4.89 -12.28
C TYR A 236 28.39 5.52 -11.62
N CYS A 237 29.51 5.52 -12.26
CA CYS A 237 30.68 6.23 -11.78
C CYS A 237 30.45 7.75 -11.86
N VAL A 238 30.49 8.41 -10.71
CA VAL A 238 30.29 9.88 -10.61
C VAL A 238 31.34 10.69 -11.36
N LYS A 239 32.52 10.10 -11.65
CA LYS A 239 33.62 10.78 -12.33
C LYS A 239 33.54 10.65 -13.87
N CYS A 240 33.13 9.49 -14.42
CA CYS A 240 33.17 9.24 -15.85
C CYS A 240 31.84 8.71 -16.43
N GLY A 241 30.80 8.58 -15.62
CA GLY A 241 29.46 8.13 -16.05
C GLY A 241 29.33 6.63 -16.40
N LYS A 242 30.45 5.85 -16.37
CA LYS A 242 30.39 4.43 -16.74
C LYS A 242 29.57 3.62 -15.74
N ILE A 243 28.75 2.68 -16.25
CA ILE A 243 27.98 1.74 -15.43
C ILE A 243 28.94 0.83 -14.64
N ASN A 244 28.65 0.65 -13.35
CA ASN A 244 29.36 -0.31 -12.51
C ASN A 244 28.93 -1.74 -12.86
N GLU A 245 29.79 -2.51 -13.52
CA GLU A 245 29.47 -3.85 -14.03
C GLU A 245 29.12 -4.86 -12.92
N ASN A 246 29.59 -4.63 -11.69
CA ASN A 246 29.24 -5.45 -10.54
C ASN A 246 27.78 -5.28 -10.09
N GLN A 247 27.02 -4.35 -10.70
CA GLN A 247 25.61 -4.10 -10.43
C GLN A 247 24.67 -4.54 -11.56
N LYS A 248 25.17 -5.11 -12.66
CA LYS A 248 24.33 -5.62 -13.77
C LYS A 248 23.36 -6.75 -13.35
N ASN A 249 23.56 -7.40 -12.20
CA ASN A 249 22.79 -8.56 -11.75
C ASN A 249 21.77 -8.26 -10.64
N VAL A 250 21.36 -7.01 -10.47
CA VAL A 250 20.39 -6.60 -9.43
C VAL A 250 18.98 -6.40 -10.00
N ASP A 251 18.83 -6.53 -11.31
CA ASP A 251 17.53 -6.51 -11.99
C ASP A 251 16.89 -7.92 -11.90
N ILE A 252 16.11 -8.18 -10.86
CA ILE A 252 15.02 -9.18 -10.86
C ILE A 252 13.83 -8.59 -10.14
#